data_3d5d4dc26e90e4281236b8ac8fd9e680
#
_entry.id   3d5d4dc26e90e4281236b8ac8fd9e680
#
_cell.length_a   1.000
_cell.length_b   1.000
_cell.length_c   1.000
_cell.angle_alpha   90.00
_cell.angle_beta   90.00
_cell.angle_gamma   90.00
#
_symmetry.space_group_name_H-M   'P 1'
#
loop_
_entity.id
_entity.type
_entity.pdbx_description
1 polymer ?
#
loop_
_entity_poly.entity_id
_entity_poly.type
_entity_poly.pdbx_seq_one_letter_code
_entity_poly.pdbx_strand_id
1 'polypeptide(L)'
;MSSIETFLQMVKESDNIVFFGGAGVSTESGIPDFRSVDGLYNQKYDYPPETILSHSFYVNHTEEFYRFYRDKMLCLTAKPNTTHYKLAELEKAGKLKAVVTQNIDGLHQAAGSKNVLELHGSVHRNYCRKCGKEFDAEYILNSKGMPVCDSCGGQIKPDVVLYEEGLNQQTLEDAVYYISHADMLIIGGTSLAVYPAAGLIDYYRGNKLVLINKSTTPMDSRADLLIQAGLGEVFGQIEV
;
A
#
# COMPACT_ATOMS: atom_id res chain seq x y z
N MET A 1 -9.84 -29.40 7.95
CA MET A 1 -9.09 -28.55 7.04
C MET A 1 -8.28 -27.56 7.85
N SER A 2 -7.04 -27.32 7.49
CA SER A 2 -6.26 -26.23 8.06
C SER A 2 -6.83 -24.87 7.59
N SER A 3 -6.46 -23.77 8.26
CA SER A 3 -6.89 -22.43 7.83
C SER A 3 -6.40 -22.10 6.40
N ILE A 4 -5.22 -22.59 6.01
CA ILE A 4 -4.69 -22.39 4.65
C ILE A 4 -5.50 -23.20 3.63
N GLU A 5 -5.80 -24.47 3.90
CA GLU A 5 -6.66 -25.29 3.02
C GLU A 5 -8.05 -24.63 2.83
N THR A 6 -8.64 -24.09 3.89
CA THR A 6 -9.91 -23.36 3.83
C THR A 6 -9.76 -22.11 2.94
N PHE A 7 -8.67 -21.36 3.09
CA PHE A 7 -8.37 -20.19 2.25
C PHE A 7 -8.27 -20.57 0.77
N LEU A 8 -7.51 -21.60 0.45
CA LEU A 8 -7.33 -22.07 -0.93
C LEU A 8 -8.67 -22.49 -1.56
N GLN A 9 -9.53 -23.16 -0.77
CA GLN A 9 -10.87 -23.51 -1.23
C GLN A 9 -11.73 -22.26 -1.48
N MET A 10 -11.70 -21.27 -0.57
CA MET A 10 -12.40 -19.99 -0.76
C MET A 10 -11.94 -19.26 -2.03
N VAL A 11 -10.62 -19.20 -2.31
CA VAL A 11 -10.06 -18.61 -3.53
C VAL A 11 -10.57 -19.34 -4.78
N LYS A 12 -10.57 -20.69 -4.74
CA LYS A 12 -11.07 -21.49 -5.85
C LYS A 12 -12.54 -21.22 -6.18
N GLU A 13 -13.37 -21.04 -5.16
CA GLU A 13 -14.81 -20.83 -5.26
C GLU A 13 -15.22 -19.37 -5.53
N SER A 14 -14.28 -18.45 -5.52
CA SER A 14 -14.56 -17.02 -5.69
C SER A 14 -14.15 -16.53 -7.07
N ASP A 15 -14.95 -15.64 -7.66
CA ASP A 15 -14.74 -15.07 -8.99
C ASP A 15 -14.69 -13.53 -8.97
N ASN A 16 -14.93 -12.91 -7.80
CA ASN A 16 -14.86 -11.48 -7.59
C ASN A 16 -14.08 -11.16 -6.33
N ILE A 17 -12.78 -11.47 -6.35
CA ILE A 17 -11.87 -11.27 -5.23
C ILE A 17 -11.36 -9.82 -5.25
N VAL A 18 -11.32 -9.19 -4.08
CA VAL A 18 -10.60 -7.92 -3.87
C VAL A 18 -9.53 -8.13 -2.79
N PHE A 19 -8.34 -7.61 -3.04
CA PHE A 19 -7.26 -7.61 -2.06
C PHE A 19 -7.09 -6.20 -1.48
N PHE A 20 -7.05 -6.10 -0.15
CA PHE A 20 -6.75 -4.86 0.58
C PHE A 20 -5.45 -5.03 1.34
N GLY A 21 -4.42 -4.26 0.97
CA GLY A 21 -3.07 -4.42 1.50
C GLY A 21 -2.45 -3.18 2.11
N GLY A 22 -1.46 -3.39 2.99
CA GLY A 22 -0.63 -2.36 3.59
C GLY A 22 0.86 -2.72 3.56
N ALA A 23 1.68 -2.01 4.34
CA ALA A 23 3.14 -2.08 4.30
C ALA A 23 3.70 -3.49 4.56
N GLY A 24 3.01 -4.33 5.32
CA GLY A 24 3.39 -5.72 5.56
C GLY A 24 3.41 -6.61 4.30
N VAL A 25 2.76 -6.19 3.20
CA VAL A 25 2.86 -6.87 1.89
C VAL A 25 4.28 -6.76 1.32
N SER A 26 4.95 -5.63 1.56
CA SER A 26 6.27 -5.33 0.97
C SER A 26 7.45 -5.66 1.89
N THR A 27 7.22 -6.18 3.10
CA THR A 27 8.32 -6.56 4.01
C THR A 27 9.18 -7.68 3.45
N GLU A 28 8.59 -8.63 2.74
CA GLU A 28 9.32 -9.70 2.04
C GLU A 28 10.05 -9.22 0.78
N SER A 29 9.84 -7.97 0.38
CA SER A 29 10.58 -7.25 -0.67
C SER A 29 11.72 -6.39 -0.10
N GLY A 30 11.95 -6.43 1.22
CA GLY A 30 12.98 -5.65 1.90
C GLY A 30 12.57 -4.21 2.23
N ILE A 31 11.31 -3.83 2.06
CA ILE A 31 10.78 -2.52 2.48
C ILE A 31 10.25 -2.67 3.92
N PRO A 32 10.82 -1.96 4.91
CA PRO A 32 10.33 -2.04 6.28
C PRO A 32 8.90 -1.48 6.38
N ASP A 33 8.07 -2.11 7.20
CA ASP A 33 6.80 -1.50 7.56
C ASP A 33 6.97 -0.36 8.58
N PHE A 34 5.86 0.23 9.02
CA PHE A 34 5.92 1.36 9.94
C PHE A 34 5.97 0.94 11.42
N ARG A 35 5.33 -0.18 11.81
CA ARG A 35 4.98 -0.48 13.20
C ARG A 35 5.62 -1.73 13.79
N SER A 36 6.18 -2.62 12.98
CA SER A 36 6.89 -3.80 13.49
C SER A 36 8.11 -3.40 14.33
N VAL A 37 8.73 -4.36 14.99
CA VAL A 37 9.93 -4.14 15.83
C VAL A 37 11.04 -3.43 15.05
N ASP A 38 11.22 -3.77 13.77
CA ASP A 38 12.20 -3.17 12.86
C ASP A 38 11.58 -2.05 11.99
N GLY A 39 10.33 -1.68 12.25
CA GLY A 39 9.57 -0.70 11.49
C GLY A 39 10.09 0.73 11.68
N LEU A 40 9.65 1.62 10.77
CA LEU A 40 10.12 3.02 10.76
C LEU A 40 9.85 3.75 12.08
N TYR A 41 8.72 3.46 12.76
CA TYR A 41 8.38 4.13 14.02
C TYR A 41 9.27 3.74 15.20
N ASN A 42 9.99 2.63 15.11
CA ASN A 42 10.92 2.16 16.13
C ASN A 42 12.37 2.61 15.88
N GLN A 43 12.64 3.32 14.78
CA GLN A 43 13.95 3.91 14.49
C GLN A 43 14.10 5.29 15.14
N LYS A 44 15.34 5.66 15.50
CA LYS A 44 15.62 6.96 16.13
C LYS A 44 15.76 8.06 15.07
N TYR A 45 14.86 9.04 15.12
CA TYR A 45 14.91 10.27 14.34
C TYR A 45 14.74 11.47 15.26
N ASP A 46 15.06 12.67 14.77
CA ASP A 46 14.86 13.93 15.51
C ASP A 46 13.37 14.22 15.76
N TYR A 47 12.50 13.71 14.86
CA TYR A 47 11.04 13.77 14.96
C TYR A 47 10.42 12.41 14.66
N PRO A 48 9.23 12.10 15.19
CA PRO A 48 8.50 10.89 14.81
C PRO A 48 8.22 10.85 13.30
N PRO A 49 8.30 9.68 12.64
CA PRO A 49 8.03 9.56 11.21
C PRO A 49 6.67 10.11 10.77
N GLU A 50 5.62 9.99 11.59
CA GLU A 50 4.32 10.59 11.30
C GLU A 50 4.37 12.11 11.25
N THR A 51 5.21 12.72 12.09
CA THR A 51 5.43 14.17 12.07
C THR A 51 6.17 14.57 10.79
N ILE A 52 7.26 13.87 10.45
CA ILE A 52 8.04 14.15 9.24
C ILE A 52 7.20 13.98 7.97
N LEU A 53 6.34 12.96 7.93
CA LEU A 53 5.46 12.66 6.80
C LEU A 53 4.13 13.42 6.84
N SER A 54 4.04 14.54 7.57
CA SER A 54 2.86 15.41 7.59
C SER A 54 2.98 16.56 6.58
N HIS A 55 1.83 17.08 6.14
CA HIS A 55 1.76 18.26 5.27
C HIS A 55 2.42 19.49 5.94
N SER A 56 2.12 19.70 7.21
CA SER A 56 2.69 20.83 7.98
C SER A 56 4.21 20.76 8.04
N PHE A 57 4.79 19.57 8.26
CA PHE A 57 6.24 19.42 8.28
C PHE A 57 6.84 19.60 6.89
N TYR A 58 6.21 19.03 5.85
CA TYR A 58 6.65 19.22 4.46
C TYR A 58 6.71 20.72 4.09
N VAL A 59 5.76 21.52 4.53
CA VAL A 59 5.72 22.98 4.22
C VAL A 59 6.77 23.75 5.02
N ASN A 60 6.93 23.45 6.32
CA ASN A 60 7.76 24.24 7.23
C ASN A 60 9.22 23.76 7.32
N HIS A 61 9.49 22.49 7.00
CA HIS A 61 10.79 21.84 7.11
C HIS A 61 11.12 21.03 5.83
N THR A 62 10.92 21.65 4.67
CA THR A 62 10.96 21.00 3.35
C THR A 62 12.26 20.25 3.08
N GLU A 63 13.43 20.80 3.41
CA GLU A 63 14.71 20.15 3.18
C GLU A 63 14.89 18.90 4.04
N GLU A 64 14.44 18.97 5.29
CA GLU A 64 14.51 17.88 6.24
C GLU A 64 13.53 16.76 5.85
N PHE A 65 12.32 17.13 5.41
CA PHE A 65 11.36 16.21 4.81
C PHE A 65 12.00 15.43 3.66
N TYR A 66 12.64 16.11 2.68
CA TYR A 66 13.26 15.44 1.54
C TYR A 66 14.49 14.62 1.90
N ARG A 67 15.24 14.99 2.92
CA ARG A 67 16.34 14.16 3.44
C ARG A 67 15.80 12.81 3.94
N PHE A 68 14.75 12.82 4.76
CA PHE A 68 14.07 11.64 5.24
C PHE A 68 13.41 10.84 4.11
N TYR A 69 12.70 11.54 3.24
CA TYR A 69 11.95 10.93 2.12
C TYR A 69 12.88 10.13 1.18
N ARG A 70 14.03 10.69 0.83
CA ARG A 70 15.04 9.99 0.00
C ARG A 70 15.64 8.78 0.72
N ASP A 71 15.90 8.92 2.00
CA ASP A 71 16.56 7.85 2.79
C ASP A 71 15.63 6.68 3.08
N LYS A 72 14.35 6.96 3.34
CA LYS A 72 13.41 5.96 3.87
C LYS A 72 12.25 5.60 2.96
N MET A 73 11.79 6.51 2.11
CA MET A 73 10.60 6.27 1.30
C MET A 73 10.91 5.83 -0.12
N LEU A 74 12.08 6.17 -0.67
CA LEU A 74 12.49 5.82 -2.02
C LEU A 74 13.24 4.49 -2.07
N CYS A 75 12.53 3.38 -1.95
CA CYS A 75 13.10 2.02 -2.03
C CYS A 75 13.10 1.50 -3.48
N LEU A 76 13.72 2.25 -4.42
CA LEU A 76 13.61 2.00 -5.87
C LEU A 76 14.26 0.69 -6.36
N THR A 77 15.08 0.04 -5.53
CA THR A 77 15.72 -1.24 -5.88
C THR A 77 14.92 -2.45 -5.42
N ALA A 78 13.87 -2.24 -4.64
CA ALA A 78 12.99 -3.32 -4.18
C ALA A 78 12.30 -4.00 -5.36
N LYS A 79 12.08 -5.31 -5.23
CA LYS A 79 11.40 -6.11 -6.26
C LYS A 79 10.13 -6.75 -5.70
N PRO A 80 9.13 -7.00 -6.54
CA PRO A 80 7.95 -7.74 -6.11
C PRO A 80 8.32 -9.08 -5.47
N ASN A 81 7.55 -9.48 -4.49
CA ASN A 81 7.65 -10.80 -3.84
C ASN A 81 6.51 -11.73 -4.28
N THR A 82 6.48 -12.93 -3.73
CA THR A 82 5.49 -13.98 -4.04
C THR A 82 4.05 -13.47 -3.97
N THR A 83 3.70 -12.67 -2.96
CA THR A 83 2.34 -12.13 -2.80
C THR A 83 1.95 -11.23 -3.99
N HIS A 84 2.83 -10.34 -4.41
CA HIS A 84 2.59 -9.45 -5.55
C HIS A 84 2.36 -10.24 -6.84
N TYR A 85 3.22 -11.24 -7.12
CA TYR A 85 3.09 -12.06 -8.32
C TYR A 85 1.80 -12.89 -8.31
N LYS A 86 1.43 -13.48 -7.16
CA LYS A 86 0.20 -14.27 -7.06
C LYS A 86 -1.07 -13.42 -7.22
N LEU A 87 -1.07 -12.21 -6.73
CA LEU A 87 -2.17 -11.27 -6.99
C LEU A 87 -2.28 -10.94 -8.49
N ALA A 88 -1.16 -10.70 -9.19
CA ALA A 88 -1.17 -10.47 -10.63
C ALA A 88 -1.62 -11.71 -11.42
N GLU A 89 -1.25 -12.93 -10.99
CA GLU A 89 -1.72 -14.19 -11.59
C GLU A 89 -3.24 -14.35 -11.42
N LEU A 90 -3.79 -14.10 -10.22
CA LEU A 90 -5.23 -14.13 -9.95
C LEU A 90 -6.00 -13.10 -10.79
N GLU A 91 -5.46 -11.89 -10.96
CA GLU A 91 -6.04 -10.88 -11.82
C GLU A 91 -6.06 -11.33 -13.28
N LYS A 92 -4.94 -11.87 -13.79
CA LYS A 92 -4.84 -12.42 -15.14
C LYS A 92 -5.81 -13.56 -15.39
N ALA A 93 -6.08 -14.38 -14.38
CA ALA A 93 -7.08 -15.46 -14.43
C ALA A 93 -8.53 -14.94 -14.32
N GLY A 94 -8.73 -13.64 -14.15
CA GLY A 94 -10.05 -13.00 -14.02
C GLY A 94 -10.71 -13.18 -12.66
N LYS A 95 -10.03 -13.72 -11.66
CA LYS A 95 -10.56 -13.92 -10.30
C LYS A 95 -10.42 -12.68 -9.42
N LEU A 96 -9.24 -12.04 -9.41
CA LEU A 96 -9.01 -10.79 -8.69
C LEU A 96 -9.45 -9.60 -9.53
N LYS A 97 -10.28 -8.73 -8.98
CA LYS A 97 -10.84 -7.56 -9.70
C LYS A 97 -10.11 -6.27 -9.37
N ALA A 98 -9.58 -6.14 -8.17
CA ALA A 98 -8.79 -4.98 -7.78
C ALA A 98 -7.82 -5.32 -6.64
N VAL A 99 -6.69 -4.62 -6.66
CA VAL A 99 -5.79 -4.45 -5.51
C VAL A 99 -6.03 -3.06 -4.95
N VAL A 100 -6.54 -2.96 -3.73
CA VAL A 100 -6.64 -1.71 -2.97
C VAL A 100 -5.44 -1.66 -2.03
N THR A 101 -4.53 -0.72 -2.24
CA THR A 101 -3.27 -0.68 -1.49
C THR A 101 -3.05 0.64 -0.79
N GLN A 102 -2.50 0.57 0.42
CA GLN A 102 -1.98 1.72 1.16
C GLN A 102 -0.51 2.00 0.80
N ASN A 103 0.14 1.07 0.07
CA ASN A 103 1.53 1.19 -0.30
C ASN A 103 1.72 2.17 -1.46
N ILE A 104 2.89 2.83 -1.44
CA ILE A 104 3.30 3.84 -2.42
C ILE A 104 4.47 3.35 -3.29
N ASP A 105 4.88 2.09 -3.13
CA ASP A 105 6.11 1.52 -3.69
C ASP A 105 6.01 1.05 -5.16
N GLY A 106 4.79 0.92 -5.71
CA GLY A 106 4.55 0.48 -7.09
C GLY A 106 4.81 -1.01 -7.34
N LEU A 107 5.05 -1.84 -6.31
CA LEU A 107 5.42 -3.24 -6.49
C LEU A 107 4.28 -4.10 -7.07
N HIS A 108 3.02 -3.76 -6.82
CA HIS A 108 1.89 -4.44 -7.45
C HIS A 108 1.91 -4.28 -8.97
N GLN A 109 2.12 -3.06 -9.45
CA GLN A 109 2.23 -2.76 -10.88
C GLN A 109 3.48 -3.41 -11.48
N ALA A 110 4.61 -3.39 -10.77
CA ALA A 110 5.84 -4.04 -11.19
C ALA A 110 5.71 -5.57 -11.31
N ALA A 111 4.84 -6.19 -10.50
CA ALA A 111 4.49 -7.62 -10.61
C ALA A 111 3.55 -7.94 -11.77
N GLY A 112 2.90 -6.94 -12.37
CA GLY A 112 1.99 -7.09 -13.50
C GLY A 112 0.51 -6.85 -13.21
N SER A 113 0.12 -6.51 -11.98
CA SER A 113 -1.25 -6.09 -11.65
C SER A 113 -1.62 -4.83 -12.42
N LYS A 114 -2.85 -4.78 -12.95
CA LYS A 114 -3.36 -3.69 -13.78
C LYS A 114 -4.32 -2.78 -13.04
N ASN A 115 -5.23 -3.36 -12.26
CA ASN A 115 -6.21 -2.60 -11.50
C ASN A 115 -5.75 -2.44 -10.05
N VAL A 116 -4.89 -1.44 -9.83
CA VAL A 116 -4.29 -1.11 -8.54
C VAL A 116 -4.77 0.26 -8.10
N LEU A 117 -5.52 0.30 -6.99
CA LEU A 117 -6.05 1.52 -6.38
C LEU A 117 -5.10 1.96 -5.26
N GLU A 118 -4.24 2.92 -5.56
CA GLU A 118 -3.22 3.45 -4.66
C GLU A 118 -3.83 4.53 -3.75
N LEU A 119 -4.35 4.15 -2.59
CA LEU A 119 -5.03 5.06 -1.65
C LEU A 119 -4.15 6.22 -1.19
N HIS A 120 -2.84 5.98 -1.09
CA HIS A 120 -1.87 6.98 -0.62
C HIS A 120 -0.94 7.49 -1.73
N GLY A 121 -1.31 7.27 -3.01
CA GLY A 121 -0.52 7.71 -4.16
C GLY A 121 0.72 6.85 -4.41
N SER A 122 1.76 7.44 -5.02
CA SER A 122 2.96 6.69 -5.43
C SER A 122 4.22 7.55 -5.36
N VAL A 123 5.35 6.95 -4.96
CA VAL A 123 6.68 7.58 -5.02
C VAL A 123 7.16 7.80 -6.45
N HIS A 124 6.60 7.06 -7.41
CA HIS A 124 7.01 7.12 -8.82
C HIS A 124 6.47 8.33 -9.57
N ARG A 125 5.45 9.01 -9.04
CA ARG A 125 4.85 10.24 -9.60
C ARG A 125 5.16 11.42 -8.70
N ASN A 126 5.70 12.48 -9.30
CA ASN A 126 6.03 13.70 -8.56
C ASN A 126 5.70 14.90 -9.46
N TYR A 127 5.09 15.94 -8.93
CA TYR A 127 4.57 17.04 -9.73
C TYR A 127 5.09 18.40 -9.27
N CYS A 128 5.45 19.24 -10.25
CA CYS A 128 5.74 20.64 -9.98
C CYS A 128 4.48 21.36 -9.52
N ARG A 129 4.50 21.96 -8.34
CA ARG A 129 3.37 22.70 -7.76
C ARG A 129 2.99 23.97 -8.56
N LYS A 130 3.90 24.48 -9.43
CA LYS A 130 3.68 25.70 -10.21
C LYS A 130 3.15 25.42 -11.62
N CYS A 131 3.73 24.45 -12.35
CA CYS A 131 3.40 24.20 -13.75
C CYS A 131 2.83 22.81 -14.04
N GLY A 132 2.72 21.94 -13.02
CA GLY A 132 2.17 20.59 -13.18
C GLY A 132 3.09 19.58 -13.89
N LYS A 133 4.32 19.98 -14.29
CA LYS A 133 5.24 19.04 -14.93
C LYS A 133 5.52 17.85 -14.02
N GLU A 134 5.43 16.65 -14.61
CA GLU A 134 5.70 15.38 -13.92
C GLU A 134 7.20 15.07 -13.90
N PHE A 135 7.62 14.40 -12.82
CA PHE A 135 8.97 13.91 -12.58
C PHE A 135 8.91 12.50 -11.98
N ASP A 136 9.87 11.68 -12.33
CA ASP A 136 10.01 10.34 -11.74
C ASP A 136 10.67 10.35 -10.35
N ALA A 137 10.71 9.19 -9.72
CA ALA A 137 11.33 9.02 -8.42
C ALA A 137 12.87 9.21 -8.47
N GLU A 138 13.51 8.87 -9.59
CA GLU A 138 14.97 9.02 -9.75
C GLU A 138 15.36 10.49 -9.77
N TYR A 139 14.56 11.35 -10.36
CA TYR A 139 14.79 12.81 -10.32
C TYR A 139 14.81 13.32 -8.87
N ILE A 140 13.85 12.86 -8.05
CA ILE A 140 13.80 13.22 -6.62
C ILE A 140 15.01 12.66 -5.87
N LEU A 141 15.35 11.38 -6.09
CA LEU A 141 16.47 10.71 -5.45
C LEU A 141 17.80 11.42 -5.71
N ASN A 142 18.03 11.85 -6.96
CA ASN A 142 19.27 12.50 -7.40
C ASN A 142 19.32 14.00 -7.11
N SER A 143 18.20 14.63 -6.68
CA SER A 143 18.16 16.05 -6.34
C SER A 143 18.86 16.33 -5.00
N LYS A 144 19.38 17.56 -4.84
CA LYS A 144 19.94 18.05 -3.57
C LYS A 144 18.99 19.04 -2.91
N GLY A 145 18.86 18.96 -1.57
CA GLY A 145 17.94 19.83 -0.85
C GLY A 145 16.48 19.65 -1.31
N MET A 146 15.75 20.74 -1.46
CA MET A 146 14.39 20.76 -1.99
C MET A 146 14.42 20.55 -3.52
N PRO A 147 13.72 19.54 -4.08
CA PRO A 147 13.62 19.35 -5.52
C PRO A 147 12.89 20.50 -6.21
N VAL A 148 13.47 21.01 -7.29
CA VAL A 148 12.91 22.12 -8.09
C VAL A 148 12.69 21.68 -9.53
N CYS A 149 11.66 22.24 -10.14
CA CYS A 149 11.31 22.00 -11.53
C CYS A 149 12.36 22.62 -12.46
N ASP A 150 12.90 21.84 -13.38
CA ASP A 150 13.87 22.26 -14.39
C ASP A 150 13.30 23.26 -15.42
N SER A 151 11.95 23.30 -15.55
CA SER A 151 11.28 24.16 -16.53
C SER A 151 10.85 25.52 -15.96
N CYS A 152 10.48 25.60 -14.67
CA CYS A 152 9.93 26.85 -14.12
C CYS A 152 10.46 27.21 -12.72
N GLY A 153 11.39 26.44 -12.17
CA GLY A 153 11.96 26.63 -10.84
C GLY A 153 10.98 26.43 -9.67
N GLY A 154 9.75 25.95 -9.96
CA GLY A 154 8.76 25.64 -8.92
C GLY A 154 9.14 24.42 -8.07
N GLN A 155 8.68 24.38 -6.84
CA GLN A 155 8.87 23.24 -5.96
C GLN A 155 8.14 22.01 -6.50
N ILE A 156 8.78 20.84 -6.44
CA ILE A 156 8.16 19.56 -6.79
C ILE A 156 7.62 18.92 -5.50
N LYS A 157 6.41 18.35 -5.56
CA LYS A 157 5.83 17.53 -4.47
C LYS A 157 5.60 16.11 -4.97
N PRO A 158 5.95 15.08 -4.17
CA PRO A 158 5.56 13.70 -4.46
C PRO A 158 4.03 13.56 -4.50
N ASP A 159 3.53 12.73 -5.41
CA ASP A 159 2.14 12.29 -5.43
C ASP A 159 1.90 11.23 -4.34
N VAL A 160 2.28 11.57 -3.11
CA VAL A 160 2.09 10.78 -1.91
C VAL A 160 1.20 11.57 -0.97
N VAL A 161 0.14 10.93 -0.47
CA VAL A 161 -0.75 11.51 0.52
C VAL A 161 -0.03 11.54 1.87
N LEU A 162 0.28 12.74 2.34
CA LEU A 162 0.88 12.94 3.65
C LEU A 162 -0.19 12.94 4.74
N TYR A 163 0.22 12.70 5.99
CA TYR A 163 -0.67 12.99 7.12
C TYR A 163 -1.20 14.42 7.01
N GLU A 164 -2.44 14.66 7.44
CA GLU A 164 -3.18 15.94 7.29
C GLU A 164 -3.72 16.19 5.87
N GLU A 165 -3.38 15.37 4.86
CA GLU A 165 -3.95 15.48 3.52
C GLU A 165 -5.13 14.50 3.33
N GLY A 166 -6.08 14.90 2.50
CA GLY A 166 -7.20 14.03 2.10
C GLY A 166 -6.80 13.02 1.03
N LEU A 167 -7.42 11.83 1.04
CA LEU A 167 -7.26 10.85 -0.03
C LEU A 167 -7.95 11.33 -1.31
N ASN A 168 -7.51 10.80 -2.46
CA ASN A 168 -8.17 11.07 -3.74
C ASN A 168 -9.60 10.53 -3.74
N GLN A 169 -10.57 11.39 -4.02
CA GLN A 169 -12.00 11.05 -3.96
C GLN A 169 -12.37 9.94 -4.95
N GLN A 170 -11.88 10.00 -6.18
CA GLN A 170 -12.17 8.96 -7.19
C GLN A 170 -11.60 7.60 -6.77
N THR A 171 -10.37 7.56 -6.26
CA THR A 171 -9.75 6.33 -5.76
C THR A 171 -10.54 5.72 -4.60
N LEU A 172 -11.08 6.57 -3.71
CA LEU A 172 -11.94 6.12 -2.62
C LEU A 172 -13.25 5.52 -3.14
N GLU A 173 -13.91 6.20 -4.07
CA GLU A 173 -15.17 5.73 -4.67
C GLU A 173 -14.98 4.40 -5.40
N ASP A 174 -13.90 4.28 -6.18
CA ASP A 174 -13.55 3.04 -6.87
C ASP A 174 -13.26 1.90 -5.86
N ALA A 175 -12.52 2.18 -4.78
CA ALA A 175 -12.25 1.20 -3.74
C ALA A 175 -13.53 0.73 -3.05
N VAL A 176 -14.44 1.64 -2.71
CA VAL A 176 -15.76 1.31 -2.15
C VAL A 176 -16.56 0.45 -3.12
N TYR A 177 -16.55 0.81 -4.41
CA TYR A 177 -17.25 0.04 -5.44
C TYR A 177 -16.75 -1.41 -5.49
N TYR A 178 -15.43 -1.62 -5.64
CA TYR A 178 -14.88 -2.98 -5.72
C TYR A 178 -15.11 -3.77 -4.43
N ILE A 179 -14.85 -3.18 -3.27
CA ILE A 179 -15.02 -3.86 -1.97
C ILE A 179 -16.48 -4.25 -1.73
N SER A 180 -17.44 -3.38 -2.05
CA SER A 180 -18.86 -3.63 -1.80
C SER A 180 -19.45 -4.71 -2.71
N HIS A 181 -18.85 -4.94 -3.89
CA HIS A 181 -19.27 -5.95 -4.87
C HIS A 181 -18.47 -7.25 -4.79
N ALA A 182 -17.43 -7.32 -3.96
CA ALA A 182 -16.61 -8.51 -3.84
C ALA A 182 -17.39 -9.68 -3.23
N ASP A 183 -17.18 -10.87 -3.78
CA ASP A 183 -17.62 -12.13 -3.15
C ASP A 183 -16.61 -12.63 -2.11
N MET A 184 -15.33 -12.17 -2.21
CA MET A 184 -14.29 -12.44 -1.23
C MET A 184 -13.42 -11.19 -1.05
N LEU A 185 -13.22 -10.76 0.19
CA LEU A 185 -12.27 -9.70 0.56
C LEU A 185 -11.10 -10.31 1.32
N ILE A 186 -9.90 -10.19 0.75
CA ILE A 186 -8.66 -10.61 1.40
C ILE A 186 -7.97 -9.36 1.93
N ILE A 187 -7.75 -9.31 3.23
CA ILE A 187 -7.00 -8.25 3.90
C ILE A 187 -5.64 -8.80 4.31
N GLY A 188 -4.55 -8.15 3.91
CA GLY A 188 -3.21 -8.64 4.19
C GLY A 188 -2.17 -7.57 4.50
N GLY A 189 -1.27 -7.87 5.44
CA GLY A 189 -0.11 -7.03 5.71
C GLY A 189 -0.43 -5.60 6.17
N THR A 190 -1.53 -5.42 6.91
CA THR A 190 -1.92 -4.09 7.40
C THR A 190 -2.34 -4.17 8.87
N SER A 191 -1.99 -3.12 9.63
CA SER A 191 -2.45 -2.99 11.03
C SER A 191 -3.90 -2.54 11.16
N LEU A 192 -4.52 -2.08 10.05
CA LEU A 192 -5.87 -1.48 10.02
C LEU A 192 -6.04 -0.30 11.00
N ALA A 193 -4.96 0.45 11.24
CA ALA A 193 -4.95 1.56 12.20
C ALA A 193 -4.97 2.95 11.52
N VAL A 194 -4.83 3.02 10.20
CA VAL A 194 -4.78 4.30 9.45
C VAL A 194 -6.13 4.58 8.79
N TYR A 195 -6.82 5.60 9.29
CA TYR A 195 -8.08 6.09 8.72
C TYR A 195 -7.81 7.25 7.75
N PRO A 196 -8.66 7.42 6.69
CA PRO A 196 -9.92 6.69 6.43
C PRO A 196 -9.74 5.32 5.74
N ALA A 197 -8.53 4.94 5.30
CA ALA A 197 -8.30 3.71 4.54
C ALA A 197 -8.81 2.44 5.26
N ALA A 198 -8.55 2.30 6.57
CA ALA A 198 -9.03 1.16 7.36
C ALA A 198 -10.56 1.04 7.41
N GLY A 199 -11.29 2.15 7.29
CA GLY A 199 -12.75 2.17 7.27
C GLY A 199 -13.36 1.62 5.98
N LEU A 200 -12.59 1.48 4.88
CA LEU A 200 -13.11 0.96 3.62
C LEU A 200 -13.58 -0.48 3.71
N ILE A 201 -13.02 -1.28 4.62
CA ILE A 201 -13.46 -2.66 4.82
C ILE A 201 -14.89 -2.77 5.34
N ASP A 202 -15.43 -1.70 5.94
CA ASP A 202 -16.82 -1.66 6.43
C ASP A 202 -17.85 -1.68 5.30
N TYR A 203 -17.43 -1.43 4.06
CA TYR A 203 -18.29 -1.53 2.88
C TYR A 203 -18.45 -2.96 2.34
N TYR A 204 -17.61 -3.91 2.80
CA TYR A 204 -17.74 -5.31 2.40
C TYR A 204 -19.06 -5.90 2.91
N ARG A 205 -19.77 -6.64 2.04
CA ARG A 205 -21.11 -7.20 2.30
C ARG A 205 -21.17 -8.72 2.13
N GLY A 206 -20.05 -9.34 1.76
CA GLY A 206 -19.96 -10.80 1.59
C GLY A 206 -19.75 -11.55 2.91
N ASN A 207 -19.48 -12.84 2.77
CA ASN A 207 -19.25 -13.80 3.87
C ASN A 207 -17.94 -14.57 3.74
N LYS A 208 -16.97 -14.00 3.01
CA LYS A 208 -15.62 -14.53 2.85
C LYS A 208 -14.61 -13.39 3.14
N LEU A 209 -14.68 -12.82 4.35
CA LEU A 209 -13.69 -11.87 4.85
C LEU A 209 -12.50 -12.63 5.39
N VAL A 210 -11.38 -12.60 4.68
CA VAL A 210 -10.14 -13.29 5.09
C VAL A 210 -9.12 -12.26 5.53
N LEU A 211 -8.55 -12.46 6.71
CA LEU A 211 -7.48 -11.63 7.25
C LEU A 211 -6.20 -12.45 7.41
N ILE A 212 -5.14 -12.02 6.75
CA ILE A 212 -3.82 -12.66 6.76
C ILE A 212 -2.79 -11.67 7.28
N ASN A 213 -2.28 -11.88 8.48
CA ASN A 213 -1.32 -10.97 9.08
C ASN A 213 -0.45 -11.70 10.11
N LYS A 214 0.80 -11.28 10.29
CA LYS A 214 1.69 -11.85 11.33
C LYS A 214 1.28 -11.43 12.74
N SER A 215 0.78 -10.21 12.88
CA SER A 215 0.36 -9.63 14.16
C SER A 215 -1.16 -9.50 14.23
N THR A 216 -1.70 -9.47 15.43
CA THR A 216 -3.13 -9.22 15.67
C THR A 216 -3.53 -7.81 15.24
N THR A 217 -4.79 -7.67 14.83
CA THR A 217 -5.39 -6.39 14.43
C THR A 217 -6.71 -6.17 15.19
N PRO A 218 -7.21 -4.92 15.27
CA PRO A 218 -8.52 -4.66 15.87
C PRO A 218 -9.69 -5.33 15.14
N MET A 219 -9.46 -5.84 13.93
CA MET A 219 -10.49 -6.42 13.07
C MET A 219 -10.49 -7.95 13.04
N ASP A 220 -9.60 -8.61 13.79
CA ASP A 220 -9.47 -10.08 13.80
C ASP A 220 -10.81 -10.78 14.08
N SER A 221 -11.61 -10.24 15.02
CA SER A 221 -12.91 -10.79 15.40
C SER A 221 -13.99 -10.67 14.32
N ARG A 222 -13.77 -9.89 13.28
CA ARG A 222 -14.70 -9.70 12.15
C ARG A 222 -14.41 -10.64 10.99
N ALA A 223 -13.22 -11.23 10.96
CA ALA A 223 -12.82 -12.12 9.87
C ALA A 223 -13.59 -13.45 9.93
N ASP A 224 -14.11 -13.89 8.78
CA ASP A 224 -14.67 -15.23 8.62
C ASP A 224 -13.53 -16.27 8.64
N LEU A 225 -12.33 -15.87 8.24
CA LEU A 225 -11.12 -16.67 8.31
C LEU A 225 -9.92 -15.80 8.71
N LEU A 226 -9.28 -16.13 9.83
CA LEU A 226 -8.05 -15.51 10.30
C LEU A 226 -6.86 -16.45 10.10
N ILE A 227 -5.79 -15.93 9.46
CA ILE A 227 -4.53 -16.66 9.24
C ILE A 227 -3.38 -15.83 9.80
N GLN A 228 -2.78 -16.30 10.87
CA GLN A 228 -1.60 -15.68 11.48
C GLN A 228 -0.32 -16.25 10.85
N ALA A 229 0.05 -15.76 9.66
CA ALA A 229 1.22 -16.20 8.91
C ALA A 229 1.79 -15.09 8.02
N GLY A 230 2.94 -15.34 7.40
CA GLY A 230 3.49 -14.49 6.36
C GLY A 230 2.66 -14.58 5.07
N LEU A 231 2.47 -13.44 4.40
CA LEU A 231 1.67 -13.42 3.17
C LEU A 231 2.27 -14.30 2.08
N GLY A 232 3.58 -14.25 1.87
CA GLY A 232 4.26 -15.06 0.85
C GLY A 232 4.12 -16.56 1.10
N GLU A 233 4.10 -17.00 2.36
CA GLU A 233 3.86 -18.39 2.75
C GLU A 233 2.45 -18.86 2.34
N VAL A 234 1.44 -18.02 2.59
CA VAL A 234 0.05 -18.34 2.29
C VAL A 234 -0.23 -18.24 0.79
N PHE A 235 0.15 -17.11 0.17
CA PHE A 235 -0.08 -16.87 -1.26
C PHE A 235 0.73 -17.82 -2.15
N GLY A 236 1.92 -18.24 -1.72
CA GLY A 236 2.74 -19.21 -2.46
C GLY A 236 2.07 -20.57 -2.71
N GLN A 237 1.03 -20.90 -1.96
CA GLN A 237 0.27 -22.15 -2.09
C GLN A 237 -0.94 -22.03 -3.03
N ILE A 238 -1.25 -20.83 -3.54
CA ILE A 238 -2.36 -20.63 -4.49
C ILE A 238 -1.94 -21.23 -5.85
N GLU A 239 -2.75 -22.13 -6.35
CA GLU A 239 -2.73 -22.63 -7.72
C GLU A 239 -3.82 -21.88 -8.51
N VAL A 240 -3.43 -21.21 -9.61
CA VAL A 240 -4.31 -20.37 -10.44
C VAL A 240 -4.70 -21.09 -11.71
#